data_8a580e580ac80fcb080839bed78fcc72
#
_entry.id   8a580e580ac80fcb080839bed78fcc72
#
_cell.length_a   1.000
_cell.length_b   1.000
_cell.length_c   1.000
_cell.angle_alpha   90.00
_cell.angle_beta   90.00
_cell.angle_gamma   90.00
#
_symmetry.space_group_name_H-M   'P 1'
#
loop_
_entity.id
_entity.type
_entity.pdbx_description
1 polymer ?
#
loop_
_entity_poly.entity_id
_entity_poly.type
_entity_poly.pdbx_seq_one_letter_code
_entity_poly.pdbx_strand_id
1 'polypeptide(L)'
;MSVEIITARLLMRPPRQDDFESWACFDGDADATRFFGGPKSRAVAWDGLAMAAGMWSLRGCGLFSVIERETGQWVGRVGPWVPEGPGLAEVGWAILPSRWGRGYAGEAAAAAVGWAFEHLDWDEARHRIDAANLASIAVARRIGSRWLREEISADGHQVQVYGQPKAQG
;
A
#
# COMPACT_ATOMS: atom_id res chain seq x y z
N MET A 1 -13.19 -11.96 -14.13
CA MET A 1 -12.15 -11.07 -14.69
C MET A 1 -11.15 -10.75 -13.59
N SER A 2 -9.86 -10.89 -13.86
CA SER A 2 -8.85 -10.49 -12.87
C SER A 2 -8.78 -8.96 -12.82
N VAL A 3 -8.82 -8.40 -11.62
CA VAL A 3 -8.63 -6.95 -11.42
C VAL A 3 -7.16 -6.63 -11.69
N GLU A 4 -6.90 -5.74 -12.64
CA GLU A 4 -5.56 -5.28 -12.98
C GLU A 4 -5.57 -3.76 -13.24
N ILE A 5 -4.53 -3.08 -12.75
CA ILE A 5 -4.27 -1.67 -13.06
C ILE A 5 -2.95 -1.62 -13.83
N ILE A 6 -2.96 -1.00 -14.99
CA ILE A 6 -1.77 -0.79 -15.81
C ILE A 6 -1.44 0.69 -15.82
N THR A 7 -0.23 1.03 -15.40
CA THR A 7 0.30 2.38 -15.46
C THR A 7 1.42 2.47 -16.52
N ALA A 8 2.11 3.59 -16.60
CA ALA A 8 3.22 3.75 -17.54
C ALA A 8 4.31 2.68 -17.35
N ARG A 9 4.66 2.36 -16.10
CA ARG A 9 5.76 1.45 -15.76
C ARG A 9 5.36 0.22 -14.98
N LEU A 10 4.13 0.17 -14.42
CA LEU A 10 3.73 -0.82 -13.44
C LEU A 10 2.49 -1.60 -13.92
N LEU A 11 2.44 -2.88 -13.55
CA LEU A 11 1.26 -3.71 -13.52
C LEU A 11 0.93 -3.98 -12.03
N MET A 12 -0.28 -3.65 -11.61
CA MET A 12 -0.76 -3.90 -10.26
C MET A 12 -1.90 -4.91 -10.32
N ARG A 13 -1.78 -6.01 -9.61
CA ARG A 13 -2.76 -7.11 -9.58
C ARG A 13 -2.91 -7.69 -8.19
N PRO A 14 -3.99 -8.41 -7.86
CA PRO A 14 -4.08 -9.14 -6.61
C PRO A 14 -2.86 -10.03 -6.36
N PRO A 15 -2.43 -10.19 -5.10
CA PRO A 15 -1.31 -11.04 -4.74
C PRO A 15 -1.54 -12.50 -5.15
N ARG A 16 -0.46 -13.18 -5.52
CA ARG A 16 -0.46 -14.61 -5.88
C ARG A 16 0.58 -15.35 -5.05
N GLN A 17 0.48 -16.67 -4.99
CA GLN A 17 1.45 -17.51 -4.30
C GLN A 17 2.88 -17.27 -4.82
N ASP A 18 3.03 -17.05 -6.11
CA ASP A 18 4.33 -16.83 -6.76
C ASP A 18 5.02 -15.52 -6.33
N ASP A 19 4.29 -14.61 -5.68
CA ASP A 19 4.86 -13.38 -5.13
C ASP A 19 5.57 -13.61 -3.79
N PHE A 20 5.45 -14.80 -3.20
CA PHE A 20 5.85 -15.04 -1.82
C PHE A 20 7.33 -14.80 -1.55
N GLU A 21 8.23 -15.22 -2.43
CA GLU A 21 9.67 -15.02 -2.21
C GLU A 21 10.02 -13.52 -2.13
N SER A 22 9.46 -12.71 -3.02
CA SER A 22 9.67 -11.26 -3.00
C SER A 22 9.01 -10.59 -1.80
N TRP A 23 7.83 -11.07 -1.42
CA TRP A 23 7.11 -10.60 -0.24
C TRP A 23 7.88 -10.90 1.05
N ALA A 24 8.40 -12.12 1.19
CA ALA A 24 9.21 -12.54 2.33
C ALA A 24 10.56 -11.79 2.38
N CYS A 25 11.15 -11.52 1.22
CA CYS A 25 12.37 -10.69 1.13
C CYS A 25 12.09 -9.26 1.65
N PHE A 26 10.99 -8.63 1.23
CA PHE A 26 10.57 -7.33 1.76
C PHE A 26 10.35 -7.36 3.27
N ASP A 27 9.56 -8.32 3.75
CA ASP A 27 9.20 -8.41 5.18
C ASP A 27 10.38 -8.77 6.08
N GLY A 28 11.42 -9.42 5.55
CA GLY A 28 12.67 -9.72 6.26
C GLY A 28 13.71 -8.59 6.23
N ASP A 29 13.51 -7.56 5.42
CA ASP A 29 14.44 -6.45 5.28
C ASP A 29 14.19 -5.37 6.34
N ALA A 30 15.25 -4.97 7.09
CA ALA A 30 15.15 -4.02 8.18
C ALA A 30 14.83 -2.59 7.72
N ASP A 31 15.34 -2.18 6.56
CA ASP A 31 15.05 -0.86 6.01
C ASP A 31 13.63 -0.79 5.44
N ALA A 32 13.20 -1.83 4.73
CA ALA A 32 11.85 -1.94 4.19
C ALA A 32 10.78 -1.89 5.29
N THR A 33 11.05 -2.55 6.41
CA THR A 33 10.07 -2.75 7.50
C THR A 33 10.24 -1.80 8.68
N ARG A 34 11.15 -0.83 8.61
CA ARG A 34 11.44 0.12 9.70
C ARG A 34 10.19 0.74 10.31
N PHE A 35 9.20 1.09 9.49
CA PHE A 35 7.94 1.70 9.91
C PHE A 35 6.76 0.71 9.93
N PHE A 36 7.04 -0.60 9.81
CA PHE A 36 6.05 -1.67 9.83
C PHE A 36 6.31 -2.70 10.96
N GLY A 37 6.94 -2.24 12.04
CA GLY A 37 7.24 -3.09 13.20
C GLY A 37 8.52 -3.91 13.08
N GLY A 38 9.40 -3.62 12.10
CA GLY A 38 10.68 -4.29 11.90
C GLY A 38 10.58 -5.62 11.14
N PRO A 39 11.73 -6.29 10.95
CA PRO A 39 11.83 -7.53 10.18
C PRO A 39 10.95 -8.66 10.73
N LYS A 40 10.34 -9.42 9.81
CA LYS A 40 9.45 -10.54 10.11
C LYS A 40 10.02 -11.85 9.62
N SER A 41 9.66 -12.95 10.28
CA SER A 41 9.97 -14.29 9.82
C SER A 41 9.23 -14.63 8.52
N ARG A 42 9.72 -15.62 7.79
CA ARG A 42 9.03 -16.11 6.58
C ARG A 42 7.61 -16.61 6.87
N ALA A 43 7.37 -17.21 8.05
CA ALA A 43 6.03 -17.64 8.44
C ALA A 43 5.08 -16.44 8.59
N VAL A 44 5.50 -15.37 9.26
CA VAL A 44 4.71 -14.14 9.39
C VAL A 44 4.50 -13.45 8.04
N ALA A 45 5.52 -13.47 7.16
CA ALA A 45 5.39 -12.95 5.81
C ALA A 45 4.37 -13.74 4.97
N TRP A 46 4.33 -15.07 5.15
CA TRP A 46 3.31 -15.93 4.52
C TRP A 46 1.90 -15.58 4.99
N ASP A 47 1.70 -15.41 6.30
CA ASP A 47 0.41 -15.01 6.86
C ASP A 47 -0.03 -13.65 6.31
N GLY A 48 0.91 -12.71 6.15
CA GLY A 48 0.66 -11.39 5.55
C GLY A 48 0.21 -11.49 4.09
N LEU A 49 0.88 -12.32 3.29
CA LEU A 49 0.49 -12.56 1.89
C LEU A 49 -0.88 -13.23 1.80
N ALA A 50 -1.12 -14.26 2.62
CA ALA A 50 -2.40 -14.97 2.67
C ALA A 50 -3.55 -14.06 3.09
N MET A 51 -3.32 -13.20 4.08
CA MET A 51 -4.29 -12.18 4.51
C MET A 51 -4.59 -11.18 3.39
N ALA A 52 -3.57 -10.67 2.70
CA ALA A 52 -3.75 -9.74 1.58
C ALA A 52 -4.54 -10.40 0.42
N ALA A 53 -4.25 -11.65 0.09
CA ALA A 53 -5.00 -12.41 -0.90
C ALA A 53 -6.45 -12.70 -0.44
N GLY A 54 -6.62 -13.02 0.85
CA GLY A 54 -7.94 -13.23 1.47
C GLY A 54 -8.82 -11.97 1.44
N MET A 55 -8.24 -10.78 1.61
CA MET A 55 -8.98 -9.52 1.48
C MET A 55 -9.62 -9.37 0.10
N TRP A 56 -8.92 -9.72 -0.97
CA TRP A 56 -9.46 -9.72 -2.32
C TRP A 56 -10.65 -10.69 -2.47
N SER A 57 -10.55 -11.87 -1.88
CA SER A 57 -11.63 -12.86 -1.92
C SER A 57 -12.86 -12.44 -1.11
N LEU A 58 -12.65 -11.84 0.05
CA LEU A 58 -13.73 -11.53 1.01
C LEU A 58 -14.36 -10.14 0.78
N ARG A 59 -13.57 -9.15 0.35
CA ARG A 59 -14.02 -7.76 0.23
C ARG A 59 -13.95 -7.21 -1.20
N GLY A 60 -13.39 -7.96 -2.15
CA GLY A 60 -13.20 -7.50 -3.52
C GLY A 60 -12.17 -6.39 -3.68
N CYS A 61 -11.40 -6.08 -2.65
CA CYS A 61 -10.34 -5.09 -2.65
C CYS A 61 -9.21 -5.48 -1.70
N GLY A 62 -8.04 -4.89 -1.86
CA GLY A 62 -6.88 -5.17 -1.02
C GLY A 62 -5.60 -4.61 -1.60
N LEU A 63 -4.48 -4.91 -0.96
CA LEU A 63 -3.17 -4.59 -1.50
C LEU A 63 -2.97 -5.31 -2.83
N PHE A 64 -2.53 -4.59 -3.84
CA PHE A 64 -2.01 -5.14 -5.08
C PHE A 64 -0.55 -5.54 -4.91
N SER A 65 -0.12 -6.62 -5.52
CA SER A 65 1.27 -6.82 -5.91
C SER A 65 1.61 -5.87 -7.05
N VAL A 66 2.70 -5.14 -6.92
CA VAL A 66 3.18 -4.17 -7.91
C VAL A 66 4.34 -4.79 -8.67
N ILE A 67 4.19 -4.91 -9.97
CA ILE A 67 5.15 -5.54 -10.88
C ILE A 67 5.70 -4.48 -11.84
N GLU A 68 7.03 -4.36 -11.94
CA GLU A 68 7.68 -3.54 -12.96
C GLU A 68 7.49 -4.18 -14.33
N ARG A 69 6.86 -3.49 -15.27
CA ARG A 69 6.46 -4.05 -16.57
C ARG A 69 7.65 -4.42 -17.44
N GLU A 70 8.72 -3.66 -17.37
CA GLU A 70 9.93 -3.88 -18.18
C GLU A 70 10.64 -5.18 -17.81
N THR A 71 10.70 -5.51 -16.52
CA THR A 71 11.48 -6.65 -16.01
C THR A 71 10.62 -7.82 -15.56
N GLY A 72 9.32 -7.62 -15.36
CA GLY A 72 8.42 -8.59 -14.75
C GLY A 72 8.67 -8.81 -13.25
N GLN A 73 9.52 -8.00 -12.61
CA GLN A 73 9.87 -8.18 -11.21
C GLN A 73 8.85 -7.53 -10.27
N TRP A 74 8.57 -8.21 -9.17
CA TRP A 74 7.81 -7.64 -8.07
C TRP A 74 8.63 -6.53 -7.40
N VAL A 75 8.03 -5.36 -7.23
CA VAL A 75 8.70 -4.17 -6.67
C VAL A 75 8.06 -3.68 -5.38
N GLY A 76 6.89 -4.19 -5.04
CA GLY A 76 6.20 -3.76 -3.83
C GLY A 76 4.74 -4.18 -3.75
N ARG A 77 4.08 -3.66 -2.74
CA ARG A 77 2.64 -3.83 -2.52
C ARG A 77 2.01 -2.49 -2.22
N VAL A 78 0.92 -2.16 -2.90
CA VAL A 78 0.23 -0.87 -2.80
C VAL A 78 -1.26 -1.09 -3.00
N GLY A 79 -2.10 -0.41 -2.24
CA GLY A 79 -3.55 -0.49 -2.48
C GLY A 79 -4.41 -0.23 -1.28
N PRO A 80 -5.73 -0.41 -1.42
CA PRO A 80 -6.66 -0.34 -0.32
C PRO A 80 -6.35 -1.37 0.76
N TRP A 81 -6.39 -0.93 1.99
CA TRP A 81 -6.34 -1.76 3.18
C TRP A 81 -7.59 -1.48 4.00
N VAL A 82 -8.46 -2.47 4.16
CA VAL A 82 -9.78 -2.34 4.77
C VAL A 82 -9.94 -3.35 5.91
N PRO A 83 -9.22 -3.16 7.04
CA PRO A 83 -9.39 -4.03 8.21
C PRO A 83 -10.79 -3.87 8.81
N GLU A 84 -11.16 -4.77 9.73
CA GLU A 84 -12.40 -4.64 10.47
C GLU A 84 -12.34 -3.46 11.43
N GLY A 85 -13.39 -2.64 11.43
CA GLY A 85 -13.55 -1.48 12.31
C GLY A 85 -13.79 -0.17 11.57
N PRO A 86 -14.52 0.75 12.21
CA PRO A 86 -14.88 2.03 11.59
C PRO A 86 -13.66 2.93 11.39
N GLY A 87 -13.59 3.59 10.24
CA GLY A 87 -12.58 4.61 9.93
C GLY A 87 -11.17 4.09 9.73
N LEU A 88 -10.97 2.76 9.62
CA LEU A 88 -9.65 2.15 9.47
C LEU A 88 -9.25 1.94 8.00
N ALA A 89 -10.18 2.13 7.07
CA ALA A 89 -9.88 1.99 5.64
C ALA A 89 -8.86 3.05 5.17
N GLU A 90 -7.85 2.61 4.45
CA GLU A 90 -6.80 3.48 3.91
C GLU A 90 -6.23 2.93 2.60
N VAL A 91 -5.47 3.75 1.88
CA VAL A 91 -4.57 3.29 0.80
C VAL A 91 -3.14 3.35 1.34
N GLY A 92 -2.48 2.19 1.36
CA GLY A 92 -1.10 2.05 1.81
C GLY A 92 -0.14 1.72 0.67
N TRP A 93 1.15 1.93 0.90
CA TRP A 93 2.22 1.60 -0.03
C TRP A 93 3.48 1.12 0.69
N ALA A 94 4.13 0.14 0.07
CA ALA A 94 5.40 -0.41 0.51
C ALA A 94 6.19 -0.87 -0.73
N ILE A 95 7.34 -0.26 -0.97
CA ILE A 95 8.20 -0.51 -2.13
C ILE A 95 9.56 -1.03 -1.65
N LEU A 96 10.12 -2.02 -2.33
CA LEU A 96 11.46 -2.57 -2.06
C LEU A 96 12.50 -1.45 -1.99
N PRO A 97 13.43 -1.49 -1.00
CA PRO A 97 14.50 -0.49 -0.88
C PRO A 97 15.32 -0.31 -2.14
N SER A 98 15.60 -1.38 -2.85
CA SER A 98 16.35 -1.36 -4.13
C SER A 98 15.62 -0.60 -5.26
N ARG A 99 14.36 -0.25 -5.06
CA ARG A 99 13.50 0.47 -6.01
C ARG A 99 13.11 1.88 -5.54
N TRP A 100 13.60 2.31 -4.39
CA TRP A 100 13.36 3.67 -3.90
C TRP A 100 13.98 4.73 -4.82
N GLY A 101 13.48 5.95 -4.72
CA GLY A 101 13.94 7.09 -5.53
C GLY A 101 13.53 7.07 -7.01
N ARG A 102 12.81 6.02 -7.46
CA ARG A 102 12.36 5.86 -8.85
C ARG A 102 10.94 6.38 -9.11
N GLY A 103 10.24 6.84 -8.07
CA GLY A 103 8.86 7.34 -8.18
C GLY A 103 7.78 6.27 -8.23
N TYR A 104 8.11 4.99 -8.01
CA TYR A 104 7.14 3.89 -8.09
C TYR A 104 6.06 3.98 -7.02
N ALA A 105 6.40 4.38 -5.79
CA ALA A 105 5.40 4.57 -4.74
C ALA A 105 4.33 5.60 -5.13
N GLY A 106 4.73 6.74 -5.68
CA GLY A 106 3.80 7.78 -6.12
C GLY A 106 2.93 7.33 -7.30
N GLU A 107 3.53 6.66 -8.30
CA GLU A 107 2.79 6.14 -9.46
C GLU A 107 1.76 5.09 -9.04
N ALA A 108 2.16 4.12 -8.23
CA ALA A 108 1.27 3.07 -7.76
C ALA A 108 0.19 3.58 -6.80
N ALA A 109 0.55 4.48 -5.87
CA ALA A 109 -0.40 5.04 -4.91
C ALA A 109 -1.47 5.90 -5.60
N ALA A 110 -1.08 6.75 -6.57
CA ALA A 110 -2.04 7.53 -7.35
C ALA A 110 -3.02 6.63 -8.11
N ALA A 111 -2.50 5.56 -8.75
CA ALA A 111 -3.33 4.59 -9.46
C ALA A 111 -4.28 3.83 -8.52
N ALA A 112 -3.79 3.43 -7.33
CA ALA A 112 -4.61 2.73 -6.32
C ALA A 112 -5.70 3.63 -5.73
N VAL A 113 -5.41 4.92 -5.50
CA VAL A 113 -6.42 5.91 -5.05
C VAL A 113 -7.50 6.10 -6.12
N GLY A 114 -7.11 6.27 -7.39
CA GLY A 114 -8.06 6.37 -8.50
C GLY A 114 -8.96 5.14 -8.57
N TRP A 115 -8.37 3.94 -8.52
CA TRP A 115 -9.12 2.70 -8.52
C TRP A 115 -10.07 2.59 -7.32
N ALA A 116 -9.63 2.98 -6.12
CA ALA A 116 -10.47 2.96 -4.93
C ALA A 116 -11.69 3.88 -5.08
N PHE A 117 -11.52 5.07 -5.63
CA PHE A 117 -12.62 6.00 -5.91
C PHE A 117 -13.61 5.51 -6.99
N GLU A 118 -13.13 4.70 -7.92
CA GLU A 118 -13.98 4.14 -8.99
C GLU A 118 -14.76 2.90 -8.54
N HIS A 119 -14.18 2.08 -7.68
CA HIS A 119 -14.68 0.74 -7.38
C HIS A 119 -15.16 0.55 -5.93
N LEU A 120 -14.73 1.43 -5.02
CA LEU A 120 -15.16 1.42 -3.63
C LEU A 120 -16.02 2.68 -3.39
N ASP A 121 -17.02 2.57 -2.58
CA ASP A 121 -17.90 3.70 -2.24
C ASP A 121 -17.21 4.64 -1.22
N TRP A 122 -16.05 5.20 -1.62
CA TRP A 122 -15.25 6.08 -0.80
C TRP A 122 -15.38 7.54 -1.26
N ASP A 123 -15.68 8.42 -0.31
CA ASP A 123 -15.67 9.86 -0.52
C ASP A 123 -14.28 10.47 -0.28
N GLU A 124 -13.43 9.77 0.47
CA GLU A 124 -12.09 10.22 0.85
C GLU A 124 -11.12 9.02 0.90
N ALA A 125 -9.95 9.15 0.29
CA ALA A 125 -8.83 8.24 0.48
C ALA A 125 -7.92 8.77 1.59
N ARG A 126 -7.56 7.91 2.55
CA ARG A 126 -6.69 8.25 3.69
C ARG A 126 -5.42 7.42 3.69
N HIS A 127 -4.39 7.94 4.36
CA HIS A 127 -3.10 7.31 4.55
C HIS A 127 -2.64 7.56 5.97
N ARG A 128 -2.37 6.48 6.73
CA ARG A 128 -1.78 6.57 8.06
C ARG A 128 -0.29 6.34 7.95
N ILE A 129 0.50 7.34 8.31
CA ILE A 129 1.94 7.37 8.07
C ILE A 129 2.64 7.70 9.39
N ASP A 130 3.61 6.87 9.79
CA ASP A 130 4.49 7.19 10.91
C ASP A 130 5.09 8.59 10.73
N ALA A 131 5.05 9.42 11.78
CA ALA A 131 5.48 10.80 11.73
C ALA A 131 6.96 10.96 11.33
N ALA A 132 7.79 9.95 11.57
CA ALA A 132 9.20 9.92 11.18
C ALA A 132 9.42 9.46 9.72
N ASN A 133 8.40 8.90 9.05
CA ASN A 133 8.49 8.42 7.68
C ASN A 133 8.31 9.56 6.65
N LEU A 134 9.29 10.44 6.58
CA LEU A 134 9.27 11.62 5.70
C LEU A 134 9.13 11.25 4.22
N ALA A 135 9.67 10.11 3.81
CA ALA A 135 9.56 9.62 2.43
C ALA A 135 8.10 9.30 2.07
N SER A 136 7.37 8.60 2.91
CA SER A 136 5.94 8.32 2.70
C SER A 136 5.08 9.57 2.80
N ILE A 137 5.41 10.51 3.69
CA ILE A 137 4.75 11.82 3.75
C ILE A 137 4.92 12.59 2.43
N ALA A 138 6.13 12.56 1.84
CA ALA A 138 6.37 13.17 0.55
C ALA A 138 5.56 12.51 -0.58
N VAL A 139 5.38 11.19 -0.54
CA VAL A 139 4.50 10.46 -1.49
C VAL A 139 3.06 10.94 -1.33
N ALA A 140 2.52 10.95 -0.10
CA ALA A 140 1.15 11.40 0.16
C ALA A 140 0.88 12.80 -0.41
N ARG A 141 1.78 13.74 -0.14
CA ARG A 141 1.68 15.13 -0.67
C ARG A 141 1.74 15.16 -2.21
N ARG A 142 2.62 14.39 -2.81
CA ARG A 142 2.80 14.35 -4.27
C ARG A 142 1.57 13.81 -5.00
N ILE A 143 0.84 12.87 -4.42
CA ILE A 143 -0.41 12.35 -5.00
C ILE A 143 -1.64 13.22 -4.70
N GLY A 144 -1.46 14.37 -4.05
CA GLY A 144 -2.53 15.35 -3.79
C GLY A 144 -3.19 15.25 -2.41
N SER A 145 -2.70 14.37 -1.54
CA SER A 145 -3.22 14.25 -0.18
C SER A 145 -2.70 15.37 0.72
N ARG A 146 -3.56 15.85 1.62
CA ARG A 146 -3.25 16.90 2.59
C ARG A 146 -3.24 16.32 4.00
N TRP A 147 -2.46 16.92 4.89
CA TRP A 147 -2.48 16.60 6.30
C TRP A 147 -3.88 16.87 6.88
N LEU A 148 -4.42 15.93 7.63
CA LEU A 148 -5.73 16.03 8.25
C LEU A 148 -5.63 16.15 9.77
N ARG A 149 -4.88 15.24 10.43
CA ARG A 149 -4.73 15.17 11.88
C ARG A 149 -3.59 14.25 12.30
N GLU A 150 -3.31 14.26 13.60
CA GLU A 150 -2.48 13.27 14.26
C GLU A 150 -3.36 12.23 14.97
N GLU A 151 -2.87 11.02 15.05
CA GLU A 151 -3.45 9.90 15.80
C GLU A 151 -2.34 9.15 16.55
N ILE A 152 -2.74 8.41 17.58
CA ILE A 152 -1.87 7.40 18.20
C ILE A 152 -2.38 6.04 17.72
N SER A 153 -1.50 5.26 17.10
CA SER A 153 -1.81 3.92 16.66
C SER A 153 -2.04 2.97 17.84
N ALA A 154 -2.62 1.80 17.60
CA ALA A 154 -2.93 0.83 18.66
C ALA A 154 -1.68 0.34 19.42
N ASP A 155 -0.52 0.39 18.78
CA ASP A 155 0.80 0.07 19.36
C ASP A 155 1.54 1.28 19.97
N GLY A 156 0.86 2.45 20.05
CA GLY A 156 1.35 3.65 20.74
C GLY A 156 2.25 4.56 19.90
N HIS A 157 2.38 4.33 18.60
CA HIS A 157 3.17 5.20 17.74
C HIS A 157 2.39 6.43 17.27
N GLN A 158 3.10 7.55 17.15
CA GLN A 158 2.53 8.77 16.59
C GLN A 158 2.39 8.65 15.07
N VAL A 159 1.16 8.78 14.59
CA VAL A 159 0.79 8.63 13.20
C VAL A 159 0.19 9.93 12.68
N GLN A 160 0.62 10.35 11.50
CA GLN A 160 0.02 11.44 10.75
C GLN A 160 -0.96 10.88 9.71
N VAL A 161 -2.18 11.40 9.72
CA VAL A 161 -3.21 11.05 8.74
C VAL A 161 -3.21 12.09 7.64
N TYR A 162 -2.96 11.63 6.43
CA TYR A 162 -3.13 12.39 5.19
C TYR A 162 -4.37 11.89 4.45
N GLY A 163 -5.00 12.75 3.66
CA GLY A 163 -6.15 12.35 2.85
C GLY A 163 -6.43 13.29 1.71
N GLN A 164 -7.22 12.79 0.78
CA GLN A 164 -7.75 13.57 -0.33
C GLN A 164 -9.20 13.15 -0.62
N PRO A 165 -10.09 14.11 -0.88
CA PRO A 165 -11.46 13.80 -1.26
C PRO A 165 -11.50 13.24 -2.68
N LYS A 166 -12.55 12.48 -2.99
CA LYS A 166 -12.91 12.14 -4.36
C LYS A 166 -13.19 13.43 -5.14
N ALA A 167 -12.54 13.58 -6.30
CA ALA A 167 -12.82 14.73 -7.16
C ALA A 167 -14.30 14.76 -7.52
N GLN A 168 -14.93 15.91 -7.33
CA GLN A 168 -16.29 16.12 -7.85
C GLN A 168 -16.19 16.20 -9.36
N GLY A 169 -16.84 15.28 -10.06
CA GLY A 169 -16.95 15.26 -11.51
C GLY A 169 -17.84 16.41 -12.03
#